data_49e1614de81694ecaa42059ca7e44913
#
_entry.id   49e1614de81694ecaa42059ca7e44913
#
_cell.length_a   1.000
_cell.length_b   1.000
_cell.length_c   1.000
_cell.angle_alpha   90.00
_cell.angle_beta   90.00
_cell.angle_gamma   90.00
#
_symmetry.space_group_name_H-M   'P 1'
#
loop_
_entity.id
_entity.type
_entity.pdbx_description
1 polymer ?
#
loop_
_entity_poly.entity_id
_entity_poly.type
_entity_poly.pdbx_seq_one_letter_code
_entity_poly.pdbx_strand_id
1 'polypeptide(L)'
;MVVGVLKEVSPETRVSLIAEGVAQLTKKQIKVWVESGAGMNAFCSDEDYLAAGAEIKSSQEIADHADVVLSIHAPSISIRNGVVLIGMYQARFETERINNWNKQGAVVFSLELLPRTTRAQSMDILSSQANIAGYKAVLTAANAYGRYFPMFMTAAGSIAPAKVLILGAGVAGLQAIATAKRLGSVVEVFDTRPAVKEEVQSLGAKFIEIPGAADASAAGGYAVEQSDEYKKNQAQKIAESAAKADIIITTAQIPGKKAPILITEEVIKSMRRGSVIIDLAASTGGNTPLTKNRETVEQHGVKIIGDSNLPATMPSDASKLYGKNILNFLQLIINKEGKLILDTEDDLVKGARAQA
;
A
#
# COMPACT_ATOMS: atom_id res chain seq x y z
N MET A 1 23.45 -17.23 -11.91
CA MET A 1 22.30 -16.35 -12.07
C MET A 1 22.63 -14.98 -11.45
N VAL A 2 22.18 -13.92 -12.08
CA VAL A 2 22.35 -12.53 -11.65
C VAL A 2 20.98 -11.92 -11.33
N VAL A 3 20.83 -11.36 -10.14
CA VAL A 3 19.66 -10.58 -9.73
C VAL A 3 20.02 -9.10 -9.77
N GLY A 4 19.33 -8.31 -10.56
CA GLY A 4 19.51 -6.87 -10.67
C GLY A 4 18.51 -6.10 -9.82
N VAL A 5 18.95 -5.09 -9.08
CA VAL A 5 18.12 -4.17 -8.30
C VAL A 5 18.22 -2.79 -8.95
N LEU A 6 17.10 -2.27 -9.44
CA LEU A 6 17.07 -0.97 -10.09
C LEU A 6 16.77 0.16 -9.11
N LYS A 7 17.24 1.33 -9.47
CA LYS A 7 16.87 2.60 -8.84
C LYS A 7 15.49 3.00 -9.29
N GLU A 8 14.66 3.40 -8.35
CA GLU A 8 13.34 3.93 -8.67
C GLU A 8 13.41 5.39 -9.16
N VAL A 9 12.45 5.76 -10.00
CA VAL A 9 12.34 7.12 -10.52
C VAL A 9 11.68 8.03 -9.49
N SER A 10 12.23 9.22 -9.29
CA SER A 10 11.62 10.25 -8.42
C SER A 10 10.15 10.50 -8.80
N PRO A 11 9.22 10.64 -7.84
CA PRO A 11 9.44 10.86 -6.40
C PRO A 11 9.43 9.57 -5.54
N GLU A 12 9.65 8.38 -6.10
CA GLU A 12 9.79 7.17 -5.30
C GLU A 12 11.11 7.18 -4.52
N THR A 13 11.05 6.87 -3.24
CA THR A 13 12.20 6.89 -2.33
C THR A 13 12.58 5.51 -1.82
N ARG A 14 11.67 4.54 -1.99
CA ARG A 14 11.93 3.15 -1.64
C ARG A 14 12.83 2.48 -2.67
N VAL A 15 13.37 1.34 -2.31
CA VAL A 15 14.08 0.42 -3.21
C VAL A 15 13.52 -1.00 -3.02
N SER A 16 13.53 -1.79 -4.08
CA SER A 16 12.96 -3.14 -4.06
C SER A 16 13.71 -4.11 -3.13
N LEU A 17 15.00 -3.89 -2.88
CA LEU A 17 15.81 -4.70 -1.99
C LEU A 17 16.93 -3.87 -1.36
N ILE A 18 17.00 -3.82 -0.03
CA ILE A 18 18.10 -3.18 0.73
C ILE A 18 19.25 -4.17 0.96
N ALA A 19 20.40 -3.68 1.45
CA ALA A 19 21.61 -4.47 1.66
C ALA A 19 21.40 -5.71 2.54
N GLU A 20 20.53 -5.63 3.57
CA GLU A 20 20.14 -6.80 4.40
C GLU A 20 19.54 -7.94 3.55
N GLY A 21 18.74 -7.60 2.55
CA GLY A 21 18.15 -8.57 1.63
C GLY A 21 19.16 -9.11 0.61
N VAL A 22 20.05 -8.24 0.12
CA VAL A 22 21.17 -8.64 -0.74
C VAL A 22 22.05 -9.68 -0.05
N ALA A 23 22.42 -9.43 1.21
CA ALA A 23 23.23 -10.40 1.98
C ALA A 23 22.60 -11.79 2.10
N GLN A 24 21.27 -11.90 2.05
CA GLN A 24 20.59 -13.21 2.04
C GLN A 24 20.74 -13.95 0.70
N LEU A 25 20.77 -13.21 -0.41
CA LEU A 25 20.97 -13.78 -1.75
C LEU A 25 22.45 -14.16 -1.97
N THR A 26 23.39 -13.31 -1.58
CA THR A 26 24.82 -13.55 -1.75
C THR A 26 25.31 -14.73 -0.91
N LYS A 27 24.76 -14.95 0.30
CA LYS A 27 24.99 -16.16 1.10
C LYS A 27 24.55 -17.44 0.39
N LYS A 28 23.59 -17.37 -0.52
CA LYS A 28 23.14 -18.48 -1.38
C LYS A 28 23.92 -18.55 -2.70
N GLN A 29 25.06 -17.83 -2.81
CA GLN A 29 25.90 -17.75 -4.00
C GLN A 29 25.18 -17.17 -5.23
N ILE A 30 24.14 -16.38 -5.03
CA ILE A 30 23.46 -15.63 -6.08
C ILE A 30 24.18 -14.30 -6.25
N LYS A 31 24.62 -13.99 -7.47
CA LYS A 31 25.19 -12.68 -7.78
C LYS A 31 24.11 -11.62 -7.75
N VAL A 32 24.37 -10.51 -7.07
CA VAL A 32 23.45 -9.38 -7.01
C VAL A 32 24.15 -8.15 -7.57
N TRP A 33 23.52 -7.51 -8.55
CA TRP A 33 23.91 -6.24 -9.11
C TRP A 33 22.92 -5.17 -8.67
N VAL A 34 23.44 -4.04 -8.21
CA VAL A 34 22.61 -2.92 -7.73
C VAL A 34 22.95 -1.69 -8.55
N GLU A 35 21.93 -1.03 -9.06
CA GLU A 35 22.11 0.25 -9.74
C GLU A 35 22.65 1.29 -8.78
N SER A 36 23.68 2.04 -9.20
CA SER A 36 24.34 3.06 -8.36
C SER A 36 23.31 4.05 -7.81
N GLY A 37 23.36 4.25 -6.50
CA GLY A 37 22.47 5.13 -5.76
C GLY A 37 21.04 4.63 -5.62
N ALA A 38 20.74 3.34 -5.90
CA ALA A 38 19.38 2.78 -5.81
C ALA A 38 18.78 2.88 -4.41
N GLY A 39 19.59 2.63 -3.38
CA GLY A 39 19.13 2.64 -1.98
C GLY A 39 19.30 3.97 -1.24
N MET A 40 19.89 4.98 -1.86
CA MET A 40 20.26 6.24 -1.17
C MET A 40 19.08 6.90 -0.43
N ASN A 41 17.92 6.97 -1.08
CA ASN A 41 16.72 7.56 -0.46
C ASN A 41 16.12 6.67 0.63
N ALA A 42 16.49 5.39 0.67
CA ALA A 42 16.10 4.44 1.71
C ALA A 42 17.16 4.26 2.81
N PHE A 43 18.13 5.17 2.87
CA PHE A 43 19.26 5.17 3.81
C PHE A 43 20.16 3.92 3.71
N CYS A 44 20.33 3.42 2.49
CA CYS A 44 21.17 2.29 2.16
C CYS A 44 22.14 2.73 1.04
N SER A 45 23.39 2.94 1.36
CA SER A 45 24.41 3.45 0.44
C SER A 45 24.96 2.38 -0.50
N ASP A 46 25.68 2.77 -1.53
CA ASP A 46 26.38 1.83 -2.42
C ASP A 46 27.44 1.02 -1.63
N GLU A 47 28.07 1.61 -0.61
CA GLU A 47 29.01 0.94 0.29
C GLU A 47 28.33 -0.16 1.12
N ASP A 48 27.09 0.07 1.58
CA ASP A 48 26.32 -0.94 2.30
C ASP A 48 26.03 -2.15 1.40
N TYR A 49 25.69 -1.91 0.14
CA TYR A 49 25.49 -2.96 -0.84
C TYR A 49 26.76 -3.73 -1.17
N LEU A 50 27.88 -3.04 -1.34
CA LEU A 50 29.19 -3.67 -1.54
C LEU A 50 29.57 -4.54 -0.34
N ALA A 51 29.37 -4.06 0.90
CA ALA A 51 29.61 -4.82 2.12
C ALA A 51 28.70 -6.06 2.24
N ALA A 52 27.48 -6.00 1.65
CA ALA A 52 26.58 -7.15 1.56
C ALA A 52 26.94 -8.13 0.43
N GLY A 53 27.99 -7.85 -0.35
CA GLY A 53 28.49 -8.71 -1.43
C GLY A 53 27.82 -8.47 -2.79
N ALA A 54 27.17 -7.32 -2.99
CA ALA A 54 26.70 -6.91 -4.32
C ALA A 54 27.83 -6.28 -5.14
N GLU A 55 27.59 -6.17 -6.44
CA GLU A 55 28.35 -5.32 -7.36
C GLU A 55 27.49 -4.12 -7.76
N ILE A 56 28.10 -2.92 -7.76
CA ILE A 56 27.43 -1.70 -8.25
C ILE A 56 27.60 -1.60 -9.76
N LYS A 57 26.49 -1.39 -10.46
CA LYS A 57 26.39 -1.39 -11.92
C LYS A 57 25.56 -0.20 -12.40
N SER A 58 25.60 0.04 -13.71
CA SER A 58 24.64 0.93 -14.38
C SER A 58 23.31 0.21 -14.65
N SER A 59 22.24 0.97 -14.83
CA SER A 59 20.94 0.40 -15.25
C SER A 59 21.05 -0.37 -16.57
N GLN A 60 21.88 0.09 -17.50
CA GLN A 60 22.10 -0.57 -18.78
C GLN A 60 22.78 -1.93 -18.63
N GLU A 61 23.85 -2.04 -17.81
CA GLU A 61 24.50 -3.32 -17.53
C GLU A 61 23.54 -4.32 -16.90
N ILE A 62 22.66 -3.85 -15.98
CA ILE A 62 21.63 -4.67 -15.37
C ILE A 62 20.62 -5.13 -16.43
N ALA A 63 20.14 -4.23 -17.28
CA ALA A 63 19.19 -4.54 -18.35
C ALA A 63 19.74 -5.59 -19.34
N ASP A 64 21.03 -5.49 -19.67
CA ASP A 64 21.66 -6.35 -20.66
C ASP A 64 22.00 -7.75 -20.13
N HIS A 65 22.25 -7.89 -18.82
CA HIS A 65 22.85 -9.11 -18.31
C HIS A 65 22.14 -9.78 -17.11
N ALA A 66 21.26 -9.05 -16.38
CA ALA A 66 20.56 -9.67 -15.25
C ALA A 66 19.53 -10.71 -15.71
N ASP A 67 19.47 -11.83 -15.02
CA ASP A 67 18.47 -12.89 -15.26
C ASP A 67 17.13 -12.54 -14.62
N VAL A 68 17.17 -11.87 -13.46
CA VAL A 68 16.00 -11.35 -12.72
C VAL A 68 16.23 -9.88 -12.43
N VAL A 69 15.26 -9.05 -12.72
CA VAL A 69 15.29 -7.61 -12.42
C VAL A 69 14.20 -7.28 -11.40
N LEU A 70 14.61 -6.66 -10.30
CA LEU A 70 13.73 -6.23 -9.21
C LEU A 70 13.53 -4.72 -9.29
N SER A 71 12.27 -4.31 -9.23
CA SER A 71 11.86 -2.91 -9.09
C SER A 71 10.56 -2.82 -8.30
N ILE A 72 10.18 -1.63 -7.85
CA ILE A 72 8.85 -1.40 -7.27
C ILE A 72 7.87 -1.09 -8.39
N HIS A 73 8.21 -0.10 -9.20
CA HIS A 73 7.39 0.32 -10.33
C HIS A 73 7.94 -0.23 -11.65
N ALA A 74 7.14 -0.07 -12.71
CA ALA A 74 7.54 -0.47 -14.05
C ALA A 74 8.84 0.24 -14.48
N PRO A 75 9.93 -0.50 -14.73
CA PRO A 75 11.22 0.10 -15.06
C PRO A 75 11.26 0.67 -16.47
N SER A 76 12.07 1.72 -16.65
CA SER A 76 12.35 2.34 -17.95
C SER A 76 13.69 1.83 -18.50
N ILE A 77 13.77 0.52 -18.76
CA ILE A 77 14.95 -0.15 -19.33
C ILE A 77 14.60 -0.89 -20.61
N SER A 78 15.60 -1.21 -21.42
CA SER A 78 15.45 -2.14 -22.53
C SER A 78 15.15 -3.55 -22.01
N ILE A 79 14.14 -4.19 -22.58
CA ILE A 79 13.73 -5.52 -22.15
C ILE A 79 14.46 -6.57 -23.00
N ARG A 80 15.24 -7.40 -22.33
CA ARG A 80 15.94 -8.52 -22.94
C ARG A 80 15.04 -9.77 -22.98
N ASN A 81 15.15 -10.53 -24.06
CA ASN A 81 14.48 -11.83 -24.13
C ASN A 81 14.95 -12.76 -22.99
N GLY A 82 14.01 -13.41 -22.34
CA GLY A 82 14.25 -14.35 -21.22
C GLY A 82 14.48 -13.69 -19.86
N VAL A 83 14.46 -12.34 -19.74
CA VAL A 83 14.56 -11.68 -18.44
C VAL A 83 13.30 -11.90 -17.62
N VAL A 84 13.46 -12.07 -16.31
CA VAL A 84 12.35 -12.11 -15.36
C VAL A 84 12.23 -10.76 -14.66
N LEU A 85 11.09 -10.10 -14.77
CA LEU A 85 10.78 -8.84 -14.11
C LEU A 85 9.90 -9.10 -12.89
N ILE A 86 10.24 -8.57 -11.72
CA ILE A 86 9.47 -8.74 -10.49
C ILE A 86 9.25 -7.39 -9.83
N GLY A 87 7.97 -7.04 -9.60
CA GLY A 87 7.62 -5.78 -8.97
C GLY A 87 6.13 -5.63 -8.66
N MET A 88 5.67 -4.38 -8.62
CA MET A 88 4.27 -3.98 -8.51
C MET A 88 3.92 -3.12 -9.72
N TYR A 89 3.58 -3.75 -10.82
CA TYR A 89 3.48 -3.09 -12.12
C TYR A 89 2.08 -2.64 -12.50
N GLN A 90 1.13 -2.75 -11.57
CA GLN A 90 -0.29 -2.42 -11.79
C GLN A 90 -0.87 -3.15 -13.01
N ALA A 91 -0.57 -4.46 -13.10
CA ALA A 91 -0.81 -5.26 -14.29
C ALA A 91 -2.26 -5.25 -14.81
N ARG A 92 -3.24 -5.01 -13.92
CA ARG A 92 -4.66 -4.89 -14.30
C ARG A 92 -4.99 -3.58 -15.03
N PHE A 93 -4.15 -2.55 -14.91
CA PHE A 93 -4.31 -1.24 -15.55
C PHE A 93 -3.31 -1.05 -16.69
N GLU A 94 -2.09 -1.57 -16.54
CA GLU A 94 -0.97 -1.42 -17.48
C GLU A 94 -0.87 -2.61 -18.47
N THR A 95 -2.00 -3.15 -18.91
CA THR A 95 -2.06 -4.36 -19.74
C THR A 95 -1.28 -4.24 -21.04
N GLU A 96 -1.29 -3.07 -21.68
CA GLU A 96 -0.55 -2.85 -22.94
C GLU A 96 0.97 -2.94 -22.70
N ARG A 97 1.48 -2.34 -21.63
CA ARG A 97 2.90 -2.41 -21.27
C ARG A 97 3.32 -3.84 -20.96
N ILE A 98 2.53 -4.55 -20.16
CA ILE A 98 2.80 -5.96 -19.80
C ILE A 98 2.83 -6.82 -21.07
N ASN A 99 1.87 -6.63 -21.97
CA ASN A 99 1.82 -7.35 -23.26
C ASN A 99 3.05 -7.08 -24.11
N ASN A 100 3.51 -5.84 -24.17
CA ASN A 100 4.70 -5.48 -24.92
C ASN A 100 5.95 -6.15 -24.35
N TRP A 101 6.10 -6.24 -23.04
CA TRP A 101 7.20 -6.94 -22.38
C TRP A 101 7.14 -8.46 -22.65
N ASN A 102 5.96 -9.06 -22.53
CA ASN A 102 5.78 -10.48 -22.84
C ASN A 102 6.09 -10.81 -24.31
N LYS A 103 5.71 -9.94 -25.25
CA LYS A 103 6.06 -10.07 -26.68
C LYS A 103 7.55 -9.98 -26.96
N GLN A 104 8.30 -9.24 -26.12
CA GLN A 104 9.76 -9.18 -26.17
C GLN A 104 10.43 -10.39 -25.51
N GLY A 105 9.64 -11.32 -24.96
CA GLY A 105 10.12 -12.56 -24.36
C GLY A 105 10.43 -12.43 -22.86
N ALA A 106 10.07 -11.34 -22.19
CA ALA A 106 10.19 -11.25 -20.73
C ALA A 106 9.15 -12.12 -20.02
N VAL A 107 9.51 -12.61 -18.85
CA VAL A 107 8.56 -13.18 -17.89
C VAL A 107 8.27 -12.14 -16.81
N VAL A 108 7.02 -11.72 -16.68
CA VAL A 108 6.63 -10.63 -15.77
C VAL A 108 5.85 -11.18 -14.58
N PHE A 109 6.37 -10.94 -13.38
CA PHE A 109 5.66 -11.17 -12.12
C PHE A 109 5.27 -9.85 -11.49
N SER A 110 3.97 -9.62 -11.33
CA SER A 110 3.42 -8.45 -10.65
C SER A 110 2.79 -8.91 -9.35
N LEU A 111 3.47 -8.68 -8.23
CA LEU A 111 3.14 -9.34 -6.96
C LEU A 111 1.80 -8.89 -6.36
N GLU A 112 1.22 -7.81 -6.83
CA GLU A 112 -0.16 -7.44 -6.47
C GLU A 112 -1.21 -8.39 -7.06
N LEU A 113 -0.83 -9.29 -7.96
CA LEU A 113 -1.70 -10.32 -8.52
C LEU A 113 -1.73 -11.62 -7.68
N LEU A 114 -0.81 -11.76 -6.72
CA LEU A 114 -0.74 -12.95 -5.87
C LEU A 114 -2.12 -13.30 -5.28
N PRO A 115 -2.54 -14.57 -5.34
CA PRO A 115 -3.78 -15.01 -4.73
C PRO A 115 -3.71 -14.85 -3.20
N ARG A 116 -4.81 -14.44 -2.59
CA ARG A 116 -4.90 -14.24 -1.13
C ARG A 116 -5.08 -15.57 -0.40
N THR A 117 -4.01 -16.31 -0.25
CA THR A 117 -3.95 -17.56 0.51
C THR A 117 -3.01 -17.41 1.70
N THR A 118 -3.12 -18.30 2.69
CA THR A 118 -2.21 -18.31 3.84
C THR A 118 -0.74 -18.44 3.42
N ARG A 119 -0.48 -19.21 2.38
CA ARG A 119 0.87 -19.41 1.82
C ARG A 119 1.43 -18.11 1.20
N ALA A 120 0.59 -17.26 0.63
CA ALA A 120 1.01 -15.99 0.01
C ALA A 120 1.24 -14.85 1.01
N GLN A 121 0.77 -14.95 2.25
CA GLN A 121 0.81 -13.84 3.22
C GLN A 121 2.20 -13.22 3.39
N SER A 122 3.25 -14.05 3.42
CA SER A 122 4.62 -13.54 3.55
C SER A 122 5.16 -12.82 2.31
N MET A 123 4.46 -12.93 1.18
CA MET A 123 4.80 -12.32 -0.12
C MET A 123 3.88 -11.15 -0.47
N ASP A 124 2.88 -10.84 0.38
CA ASP A 124 1.85 -9.82 0.13
C ASP A 124 2.43 -8.40 0.31
N ILE A 125 2.89 -7.84 -0.81
CA ILE A 125 3.41 -6.47 -0.89
C ILE A 125 2.32 -5.44 -0.63
N LEU A 126 1.05 -5.73 -0.98
CA LEU A 126 -0.05 -4.79 -0.76
C LEU A 126 -0.30 -4.62 0.74
N SER A 127 -0.34 -5.71 1.50
CA SER A 127 -0.55 -5.66 2.95
C SER A 127 0.62 -5.00 3.68
N SER A 128 1.86 -5.33 3.33
CA SER A 128 3.03 -4.73 3.97
C SER A 128 3.09 -3.21 3.78
N GLN A 129 2.79 -2.73 2.58
CA GLN A 129 2.78 -1.29 2.28
C GLN A 129 1.52 -0.60 2.81
N ALA A 130 0.35 -1.25 2.80
CA ALA A 130 -0.88 -0.72 3.37
C ALA A 130 -0.76 -0.48 4.89
N ASN A 131 -0.05 -1.33 5.61
CA ASN A 131 0.22 -1.13 7.04
C ASN A 131 0.94 0.21 7.28
N ILE A 132 2.02 0.47 6.53
CA ILE A 132 2.77 1.73 6.63
C ILE A 132 1.90 2.91 6.23
N ALA A 133 1.09 2.77 5.16
CA ALA A 133 0.17 3.82 4.73
C ALA A 133 -0.83 4.20 5.84
N GLY A 134 -1.41 3.21 6.52
CA GLY A 134 -2.33 3.44 7.65
C GLY A 134 -1.68 4.18 8.81
N TYR A 135 -0.44 3.80 9.16
CA TYR A 135 0.35 4.50 10.19
C TYR A 135 0.62 5.96 9.80
N LYS A 136 1.14 6.17 8.60
CA LYS A 136 1.50 7.51 8.09
C LYS A 136 0.28 8.39 7.87
N ALA A 137 -0.87 7.84 7.48
CA ALA A 137 -2.11 8.58 7.33
C ALA A 137 -2.49 9.29 8.62
N VAL A 138 -2.40 8.61 9.75
CA VAL A 138 -2.71 9.21 11.07
C VAL A 138 -1.70 10.29 11.43
N LEU A 139 -0.40 10.05 11.24
CA LEU A 139 0.63 11.04 11.54
C LEU A 139 0.51 12.28 10.63
N THR A 140 0.22 12.08 9.35
CA THR A 140 -0.04 13.17 8.39
C THR A 140 -1.27 13.97 8.81
N ALA A 141 -2.35 13.29 9.21
CA ALA A 141 -3.54 13.95 9.73
C ALA A 141 -3.23 14.75 11.01
N ALA A 142 -2.46 14.16 11.93
CA ALA A 142 -2.10 14.82 13.19
C ALA A 142 -1.27 16.09 12.95
N ASN A 143 -0.35 16.05 12.00
CA ASN A 143 0.46 17.21 11.62
C ASN A 143 -0.35 18.30 10.90
N ALA A 144 -1.34 17.90 10.10
CA ALA A 144 -2.19 18.82 9.36
C ALA A 144 -3.33 19.42 10.20
N TYR A 145 -3.75 18.75 11.27
CA TYR A 145 -4.84 19.14 12.16
C TYR A 145 -4.34 20.14 13.21
N GLY A 146 -4.91 21.33 13.24
CA GLY A 146 -4.46 22.44 14.09
C GLY A 146 -4.85 22.33 15.57
N ARG A 147 -5.17 21.12 16.08
CA ARG A 147 -5.59 20.91 17.48
C ARG A 147 -4.95 19.62 18.03
N TYR A 148 -5.10 19.40 19.35
CA TYR A 148 -4.64 18.19 20.02
C TYR A 148 -5.38 16.93 19.55
N PHE A 149 -4.68 15.81 19.43
CA PHE A 149 -5.29 14.48 19.30
C PHE A 149 -5.81 13.95 20.61
N PRO A 150 -5.02 13.91 21.72
CA PRO A 150 -5.51 13.45 23.01
C PRO A 150 -6.39 14.48 23.70
N MET A 151 -7.12 14.02 24.70
CA MET A 151 -7.68 14.90 25.70
C MET A 151 -6.55 15.61 26.46
N PHE A 152 -6.71 16.89 26.67
CA PHE A 152 -5.79 17.69 27.47
C PHE A 152 -6.52 18.41 28.59
N MET A 153 -5.92 18.45 29.78
CA MET A 153 -6.47 19.15 30.94
C MET A 153 -5.38 19.99 31.57
N THR A 154 -5.66 21.28 31.77
CA THR A 154 -4.76 22.24 32.40
C THR A 154 -5.56 23.13 33.34
N ALA A 155 -4.87 23.96 34.14
CA ALA A 155 -5.51 24.97 34.96
C ALA A 155 -6.33 25.98 34.12
N ALA A 156 -6.00 26.16 32.84
CA ALA A 156 -6.73 27.05 31.92
C ALA A 156 -7.98 26.38 31.29
N GLY A 157 -8.24 25.11 31.56
CA GLY A 157 -9.38 24.35 31.03
C GLY A 157 -9.03 23.02 30.38
N SER A 158 -10.02 22.39 29.80
CA SER A 158 -9.90 21.08 29.11
C SER A 158 -10.13 21.18 27.62
N ILE A 159 -9.41 20.37 26.84
CA ILE A 159 -9.60 20.20 25.41
C ILE A 159 -10.06 18.76 25.16
N ALA A 160 -11.20 18.59 24.51
CA ALA A 160 -11.71 17.27 24.15
C ALA A 160 -10.80 16.58 23.12
N PRO A 161 -10.70 15.24 23.14
CA PRO A 161 -9.89 14.50 22.18
C PRO A 161 -10.46 14.62 20.77
N ALA A 162 -9.59 14.53 19.78
CA ALA A 162 -9.98 14.50 18.37
C ALA A 162 -10.85 13.27 18.07
N LYS A 163 -11.86 13.46 17.22
CA LYS A 163 -12.73 12.40 16.72
C LYS A 163 -12.25 11.97 15.34
N VAL A 164 -11.82 10.73 15.23
CA VAL A 164 -11.33 10.14 13.98
C VAL A 164 -12.35 9.15 13.45
N LEU A 165 -12.82 9.37 12.22
CA LEU A 165 -13.64 8.43 11.48
C LEU A 165 -12.76 7.69 10.46
N ILE A 166 -12.76 6.35 10.49
CA ILE A 166 -12.03 5.53 9.54
C ILE A 166 -13.02 4.78 8.67
N LEU A 167 -12.92 4.93 7.36
CA LEU A 167 -13.76 4.27 6.36
C LEU A 167 -12.95 3.17 5.66
N GLY A 168 -13.22 1.93 6.06
CA GLY A 168 -12.52 0.72 5.68
C GLY A 168 -11.61 0.19 6.79
N ALA A 169 -11.85 -1.04 7.23
CA ALA A 169 -11.09 -1.77 8.26
C ALA A 169 -10.23 -2.90 7.64
N GLY A 170 -9.59 -2.63 6.49
CA GLY A 170 -8.54 -3.45 5.96
C GLY A 170 -7.21 -3.19 6.68
N VAL A 171 -6.09 -3.72 6.17
CA VAL A 171 -4.76 -3.60 6.81
C VAL A 171 -4.41 -2.13 7.13
N ALA A 172 -4.61 -1.20 6.17
CA ALA A 172 -4.38 0.22 6.40
C ALA A 172 -5.30 0.79 7.47
N GLY A 173 -6.60 0.45 7.43
CA GLY A 173 -7.59 0.93 8.39
C GLY A 173 -7.32 0.43 9.81
N LEU A 174 -7.03 -0.85 10.00
CA LEU A 174 -6.70 -1.43 11.31
C LEU A 174 -5.43 -0.79 11.90
N GLN A 175 -4.40 -0.57 11.07
CA GLN A 175 -3.20 0.13 11.53
C GLN A 175 -3.49 1.61 11.86
N ALA A 176 -4.35 2.28 11.08
CA ALA A 176 -4.76 3.64 11.39
C ALA A 176 -5.53 3.70 12.71
N ILE A 177 -6.44 2.74 12.99
CA ILE A 177 -7.12 2.62 14.28
C ILE A 177 -6.10 2.54 15.43
N ALA A 178 -5.17 1.58 15.35
CA ALA A 178 -4.16 1.36 16.38
C ALA A 178 -3.32 2.62 16.63
N THR A 179 -2.93 3.33 15.56
CA THR A 179 -2.12 4.55 15.66
C THR A 179 -2.92 5.70 16.24
N ALA A 180 -4.14 5.96 15.77
CA ALA A 180 -5.01 7.02 16.24
C ALA A 180 -5.38 6.84 17.74
N LYS A 181 -5.62 5.59 18.16
CA LYS A 181 -5.85 5.25 19.58
C LYS A 181 -4.62 5.53 20.43
N ARG A 182 -3.41 5.20 19.96
CA ARG A 182 -2.16 5.52 20.68
C ARG A 182 -1.94 7.02 20.82
N LEU A 183 -2.38 7.82 19.84
CA LEU A 183 -2.36 9.29 19.94
C LEU A 183 -3.47 9.85 20.84
N GLY A 184 -4.34 9.01 21.43
CA GLY A 184 -5.36 9.40 22.40
C GLY A 184 -6.67 9.93 21.81
N SER A 185 -6.92 9.71 20.52
CA SER A 185 -8.18 10.10 19.87
C SER A 185 -9.32 9.13 20.14
N VAL A 186 -10.55 9.60 19.93
CA VAL A 186 -11.76 8.77 19.89
C VAL A 186 -11.97 8.31 18.46
N VAL A 187 -12.02 6.97 18.23
CA VAL A 187 -12.06 6.40 16.89
C VAL A 187 -13.39 5.69 16.65
N GLU A 188 -14.08 6.09 15.59
CA GLU A 188 -15.23 5.39 15.00
C GLU A 188 -14.80 4.79 13.64
N VAL A 189 -15.33 3.60 13.32
CA VAL A 189 -14.93 2.85 12.13
C VAL A 189 -16.15 2.32 11.41
N PHE A 190 -16.16 2.43 10.09
CA PHE A 190 -17.12 1.78 9.23
C PHE A 190 -16.41 0.83 8.26
N ASP A 191 -16.96 -0.37 8.10
CA ASP A 191 -16.61 -1.31 7.03
C ASP A 191 -17.88 -2.06 6.59
N THR A 192 -17.97 -2.40 5.32
CA THR A 192 -19.10 -3.17 4.79
C THR A 192 -19.09 -4.64 5.19
N ARG A 193 -17.97 -5.13 5.70
CA ARG A 193 -17.78 -6.53 6.13
C ARG A 193 -17.99 -6.64 7.64
N PRO A 194 -19.10 -7.30 8.09
CA PRO A 194 -19.35 -7.47 9.53
C PRO A 194 -18.26 -8.26 10.26
N ALA A 195 -17.55 -9.15 9.55
CA ALA A 195 -16.50 -10.01 10.12
C ALA A 195 -15.34 -9.21 10.77
N VAL A 196 -15.05 -7.97 10.32
CA VAL A 196 -13.96 -7.15 10.89
C VAL A 196 -14.34 -6.43 12.19
N LYS A 197 -15.60 -6.53 12.64
CA LYS A 197 -16.10 -5.83 13.84
C LYS A 197 -15.29 -6.17 15.10
N GLU A 198 -15.02 -7.46 15.31
CA GLU A 198 -14.28 -7.91 16.49
C GLU A 198 -12.83 -7.37 16.49
N GLU A 199 -12.18 -7.34 15.34
CA GLU A 199 -10.84 -6.78 15.18
C GLU A 199 -10.83 -5.28 15.52
N VAL A 200 -11.80 -4.52 14.99
CA VAL A 200 -11.96 -3.09 15.28
C VAL A 200 -12.17 -2.84 16.78
N GLN A 201 -13.05 -3.62 17.41
CA GLN A 201 -13.36 -3.48 18.84
C GLN A 201 -12.17 -3.88 19.73
N SER A 202 -11.39 -4.89 19.33
CA SER A 202 -10.18 -5.32 20.05
C SER A 202 -9.10 -4.22 20.08
N LEU A 203 -9.07 -3.35 19.06
CA LEU A 203 -8.21 -2.16 19.01
C LEU A 203 -8.77 -0.96 19.80
N GLY A 204 -9.94 -1.11 20.46
CA GLY A 204 -10.56 -0.08 21.28
C GLY A 204 -11.31 0.99 20.48
N ALA A 205 -11.68 0.72 19.23
CA ALA A 205 -12.51 1.60 18.41
C ALA A 205 -13.97 1.17 18.42
N LYS A 206 -14.87 2.12 18.13
CA LYS A 206 -16.29 1.86 17.97
C LYS A 206 -16.61 1.52 16.51
N PHE A 207 -17.21 0.36 16.29
CA PHE A 207 -17.70 -0.05 14.98
C PHE A 207 -19.09 0.53 14.72
N ILE A 208 -19.28 1.14 13.54
CA ILE A 208 -20.57 1.66 13.08
C ILE A 208 -21.31 0.53 12.37
N GLU A 209 -22.35 0.01 13.01
CA GLU A 209 -23.15 -1.08 12.45
C GLU A 209 -24.28 -0.55 11.56
N ILE A 210 -24.46 -1.22 10.41
CA ILE A 210 -25.58 -1.01 9.50
C ILE A 210 -26.23 -2.36 9.26
N PRO A 211 -27.51 -2.53 9.61
CA PRO A 211 -28.22 -3.78 9.38
C PRO A 211 -28.32 -4.13 7.89
N GLY A 212 -28.31 -5.42 7.57
CA GLY A 212 -28.58 -5.91 6.21
C GLY A 212 -27.35 -5.96 5.29
N ALA A 213 -26.14 -5.97 5.84
CA ALA A 213 -24.92 -6.18 5.04
C ALA A 213 -24.96 -7.55 4.34
N ALA A 214 -24.58 -7.59 3.06
CA ALA A 214 -24.41 -8.83 2.32
C ALA A 214 -23.23 -9.65 2.85
N ASP A 215 -23.34 -10.97 2.79
CA ASP A 215 -22.26 -11.87 3.21
C ASP A 215 -21.07 -11.76 2.25
N ALA A 216 -19.90 -11.43 2.80
CA ALA A 216 -18.64 -11.29 2.08
C ALA A 216 -17.65 -12.44 2.40
N SER A 217 -18.07 -13.50 3.08
CA SER A 217 -17.19 -14.58 3.57
C SER A 217 -16.40 -15.27 2.44
N ALA A 218 -16.98 -15.40 1.26
CA ALA A 218 -16.36 -16.00 0.08
C ALA A 218 -15.51 -15.01 -0.77
N ALA A 219 -15.46 -13.73 -0.40
CA ALA A 219 -14.84 -12.69 -1.23
C ALA A 219 -13.33 -12.48 -1.00
N GLY A 220 -12.64 -13.42 -0.33
CA GLY A 220 -11.18 -13.33 -0.10
C GLY A 220 -10.73 -12.07 0.65
N GLY A 221 -11.59 -11.54 1.55
CA GLY A 221 -11.31 -10.34 2.33
C GLY A 221 -11.67 -9.01 1.63
N TYR A 222 -12.29 -9.05 0.46
CA TYR A 222 -12.83 -7.85 -0.21
C TYR A 222 -14.32 -7.63 0.12
N ALA A 223 -14.74 -6.37 -0.07
CA ALA A 223 -16.15 -6.03 0.01
C ALA A 223 -16.92 -6.60 -1.20
N VAL A 224 -18.17 -7.02 -0.96
CA VAL A 224 -19.11 -7.44 -2.01
C VAL A 224 -20.12 -6.35 -2.30
N GLU A 225 -20.83 -6.47 -3.41
CA GLU A 225 -21.87 -5.53 -3.78
C GLU A 225 -23.03 -5.58 -2.78
N GLN A 226 -23.49 -4.41 -2.36
CA GLN A 226 -24.54 -4.23 -1.35
C GLN A 226 -25.85 -3.79 -2.02
N SER A 227 -27.00 -4.06 -1.36
CA SER A 227 -28.31 -3.58 -1.81
C SER A 227 -28.39 -2.05 -1.81
N ASP A 228 -29.29 -1.49 -2.61
CA ASP A 228 -29.48 -0.03 -2.68
C ASP A 228 -30.01 0.54 -1.36
N GLU A 229 -30.86 -0.20 -0.64
CA GLU A 229 -31.29 0.17 0.70
C GLU A 229 -30.13 0.24 1.68
N TYR A 230 -29.25 -0.77 1.67
CA TYR A 230 -28.04 -0.77 2.49
C TYR A 230 -27.15 0.42 2.14
N LYS A 231 -26.90 0.68 0.85
CA LYS A 231 -26.09 1.83 0.39
C LYS A 231 -26.63 3.18 0.87
N LYS A 232 -27.98 3.33 0.86
CA LYS A 232 -28.62 4.55 1.38
C LYS A 232 -28.43 4.70 2.88
N ASN A 233 -28.65 3.65 3.65
CA ASN A 233 -28.47 3.65 5.11
C ASN A 233 -26.98 3.89 5.46
N GLN A 234 -26.08 3.29 4.69
CA GLN A 234 -24.64 3.52 4.79
C GLN A 234 -24.28 4.99 4.60
N ALA A 235 -24.73 5.59 3.49
CA ALA A 235 -24.43 6.99 3.18
C ALA A 235 -24.92 7.92 4.29
N GLN A 236 -26.13 7.68 4.83
CA GLN A 236 -26.68 8.46 5.93
C GLN A 236 -25.83 8.31 7.20
N LYS A 237 -25.47 7.11 7.61
CA LYS A 237 -24.67 6.86 8.82
C LYS A 237 -23.26 7.43 8.71
N ILE A 238 -22.63 7.32 7.54
CA ILE A 238 -21.33 7.94 7.28
C ILE A 238 -21.46 9.47 7.38
N ALA A 239 -22.49 10.09 6.79
CA ALA A 239 -22.70 11.52 6.85
C ALA A 239 -22.90 12.03 8.30
N GLU A 240 -23.70 11.31 9.11
CA GLU A 240 -23.92 11.63 10.54
C GLU A 240 -22.62 11.58 11.37
N SER A 241 -21.73 10.61 11.09
CA SER A 241 -20.44 10.47 11.77
C SER A 241 -19.41 11.47 11.25
N ALA A 242 -19.38 11.71 9.94
CA ALA A 242 -18.48 12.66 9.29
C ALA A 242 -18.71 14.11 9.78
N ALA A 243 -19.98 14.54 9.94
CA ALA A 243 -20.32 15.87 10.47
C ALA A 243 -19.78 16.11 11.89
N LYS A 244 -19.49 15.05 12.65
CA LYS A 244 -18.95 15.10 14.01
C LYS A 244 -17.45 14.83 14.07
N ALA A 245 -16.87 14.32 12.97
CA ALA A 245 -15.46 13.98 12.91
C ALA A 245 -14.59 15.23 12.73
N ASP A 246 -13.43 15.19 13.37
CA ASP A 246 -12.36 16.16 13.16
C ASP A 246 -11.41 15.67 12.07
N ILE A 247 -11.26 14.35 11.96
CA ILE A 247 -10.39 13.69 10.99
C ILE A 247 -11.14 12.53 10.35
N ILE A 248 -11.02 12.38 9.03
CA ILE A 248 -11.51 11.21 8.29
C ILE A 248 -10.32 10.56 7.58
N ILE A 249 -10.19 9.23 7.69
CA ILE A 249 -9.23 8.45 6.91
C ILE A 249 -10.02 7.46 6.06
N THR A 250 -9.88 7.56 4.75
CA THR A 250 -10.57 6.67 3.81
C THR A 250 -9.58 5.69 3.17
N THR A 251 -9.98 4.42 3.10
CA THR A 251 -9.13 3.34 2.60
C THR A 251 -9.84 2.43 1.59
N ALA A 252 -11.05 2.80 1.16
CA ALA A 252 -11.88 1.93 0.34
C ALA A 252 -11.39 1.90 -1.11
N GLN A 253 -10.81 0.78 -1.50
CA GLN A 253 -10.36 0.51 -2.87
C GLN A 253 -10.99 -0.79 -3.39
N ILE A 254 -11.29 -0.82 -4.68
CA ILE A 254 -11.77 -2.01 -5.38
C ILE A 254 -10.71 -2.35 -6.44
N PRO A 255 -10.09 -3.55 -6.38
CA PRO A 255 -9.06 -3.94 -7.34
C PRO A 255 -9.53 -3.82 -8.79
N GLY A 256 -8.77 -3.10 -9.62
CA GLY A 256 -9.07 -2.91 -11.05
C GLY A 256 -10.26 -1.99 -11.35
N LYS A 257 -10.81 -1.28 -10.35
CA LYS A 257 -11.92 -0.33 -10.54
C LYS A 257 -11.62 1.02 -9.88
N LYS A 258 -12.37 2.04 -10.30
CA LYS A 258 -12.36 3.34 -9.64
C LYS A 258 -12.86 3.20 -8.20
N ALA A 259 -12.23 3.93 -7.26
CA ALA A 259 -12.65 3.96 -5.87
C ALA A 259 -14.08 4.49 -5.71
N PRO A 260 -14.88 3.92 -4.79
CA PRO A 260 -16.23 4.41 -4.52
C PRO A 260 -16.19 5.76 -3.82
N ILE A 261 -17.12 6.66 -4.15
CA ILE A 261 -17.33 7.89 -3.41
C ILE A 261 -18.07 7.56 -2.12
N LEU A 262 -17.42 7.77 -0.98
CA LEU A 262 -18.00 7.54 0.36
C LEU A 262 -18.35 8.86 1.06
N ILE A 263 -17.60 9.91 0.79
CA ILE A 263 -17.78 11.25 1.35
C ILE A 263 -18.13 12.19 0.21
N THR A 264 -19.40 12.61 0.13
CA THR A 264 -19.86 13.56 -0.90
C THR A 264 -19.42 14.98 -0.55
N GLU A 265 -19.53 15.90 -1.50
CA GLU A 265 -19.20 17.31 -1.26
C GLU A 265 -20.12 17.94 -0.21
N GLU A 266 -21.40 17.54 -0.16
CA GLU A 266 -22.36 17.98 0.86
C GLU A 266 -21.93 17.54 2.26
N VAL A 267 -21.41 16.32 2.38
CA VAL A 267 -20.87 15.83 3.66
C VAL A 267 -19.64 16.65 4.05
N ILE A 268 -18.74 16.95 3.11
CA ILE A 268 -17.56 17.78 3.38
C ILE A 268 -17.98 19.17 3.85
N LYS A 269 -19.00 19.80 3.23
CA LYS A 269 -19.55 21.08 3.66
C LYS A 269 -20.11 21.06 5.09
N SER A 270 -20.60 19.92 5.56
CA SER A 270 -21.13 19.75 6.91
C SER A 270 -20.05 19.53 7.99
N MET A 271 -18.81 19.24 7.60
CA MET A 271 -17.71 19.05 8.52
C MET A 271 -17.28 20.36 9.18
N ARG A 272 -16.62 20.27 10.32
CA ARG A 272 -16.06 21.43 11.01
C ARG A 272 -14.92 22.04 10.20
N ARG A 273 -14.86 23.37 10.17
CA ARG A 273 -13.70 24.06 9.57
C ARG A 273 -12.43 23.68 10.34
N GLY A 274 -11.35 23.41 9.60
CA GLY A 274 -10.09 22.90 10.13
C GLY A 274 -10.02 21.38 10.26
N SER A 275 -11.10 20.66 9.87
CA SER A 275 -11.05 19.19 9.76
C SER A 275 -10.13 18.75 8.62
N VAL A 276 -9.66 17.49 8.72
CA VAL A 276 -8.72 16.89 7.78
C VAL A 276 -9.26 15.58 7.24
N ILE A 277 -9.18 15.37 5.94
CA ILE A 277 -9.44 14.08 5.27
C ILE A 277 -8.11 13.56 4.70
N ILE A 278 -7.75 12.33 5.02
CA ILE A 278 -6.67 11.60 4.35
C ILE A 278 -7.30 10.51 3.49
N ASP A 279 -7.10 10.63 2.19
CA ASP A 279 -7.68 9.69 1.22
C ASP A 279 -6.60 8.79 0.63
N LEU A 280 -6.51 7.55 1.14
CA LEU A 280 -5.56 6.54 0.67
C LEU A 280 -5.96 5.91 -0.67
N ALA A 281 -7.19 6.16 -1.13
CA ALA A 281 -7.69 5.68 -2.42
C ALA A 281 -7.43 6.67 -3.57
N ALA A 282 -6.68 7.74 -3.35
CA ALA A 282 -6.48 8.84 -4.29
C ALA A 282 -5.96 8.38 -5.67
N SER A 283 -5.07 7.37 -5.74
CA SER A 283 -4.54 6.83 -7.00
C SER A 283 -5.61 6.21 -7.91
N THR A 284 -6.73 5.78 -7.33
CA THR A 284 -7.84 5.16 -8.07
C THR A 284 -9.07 6.07 -8.15
N GLY A 285 -8.87 7.38 -7.96
CA GLY A 285 -9.91 8.41 -8.08
C GLY A 285 -10.44 8.96 -6.77
N GLY A 286 -10.04 8.39 -5.64
CA GLY A 286 -10.40 8.84 -4.30
C GLY A 286 -11.81 8.47 -3.82
N ASN A 287 -11.96 8.52 -2.51
CA ASN A 287 -13.27 8.28 -1.85
C ASN A 287 -14.06 9.59 -1.65
N THR A 288 -13.55 10.72 -2.13
CA THR A 288 -14.26 11.99 -2.22
C THR A 288 -14.17 12.57 -3.63
N PRO A 289 -15.17 13.34 -4.11
CA PRO A 289 -15.10 13.96 -5.44
C PRO A 289 -14.05 15.07 -5.53
N LEU A 290 -13.56 15.58 -4.40
CA LEU A 290 -12.58 16.66 -4.30
C LEU A 290 -11.14 16.14 -4.14
N THR A 291 -10.95 14.83 -3.97
CA THR A 291 -9.62 14.22 -3.85
C THR A 291 -8.83 14.36 -5.15
N LYS A 292 -7.60 14.82 -5.03
CA LYS A 292 -6.62 14.82 -6.12
C LYS A 292 -5.40 14.02 -5.69
N ASN A 293 -4.97 13.10 -6.55
CA ASN A 293 -3.83 12.24 -6.23
C ASN A 293 -2.53 13.06 -6.15
N ARG A 294 -1.77 12.85 -5.07
CA ARG A 294 -0.52 13.54 -4.72
C ARG A 294 -0.67 15.04 -4.47
N GLU A 295 -1.88 15.51 -4.17
CA GLU A 295 -2.14 16.89 -3.87
C GLU A 295 -2.88 17.04 -2.53
N THR A 296 -2.73 18.22 -1.94
CA THR A 296 -3.56 18.70 -0.84
C THR A 296 -4.51 19.76 -1.37
N VAL A 297 -5.80 19.54 -1.19
CA VAL A 297 -6.87 20.47 -1.59
C VAL A 297 -7.52 21.02 -0.32
N GLU A 298 -7.77 22.32 -0.26
CA GLU A 298 -8.57 22.93 0.82
C GLU A 298 -9.88 23.45 0.23
N GLN A 299 -11.00 22.88 0.67
CA GLN A 299 -12.33 23.25 0.25
C GLN A 299 -13.29 23.27 1.44
N HIS A 300 -14.18 24.27 1.48
CA HIS A 300 -15.15 24.46 2.56
C HIS A 300 -14.51 24.57 3.97
N GLY A 301 -13.22 24.91 4.03
CA GLY A 301 -12.43 24.94 5.27
C GLY A 301 -12.00 23.56 5.77
N VAL A 302 -12.10 22.53 4.94
CA VAL A 302 -11.62 21.16 5.18
C VAL A 302 -10.39 20.92 4.29
N LYS A 303 -9.34 20.37 4.88
CA LYS A 303 -8.12 19.99 4.17
C LYS A 303 -8.22 18.52 3.72
N ILE A 304 -8.11 18.27 2.43
CA ILE A 304 -8.19 16.94 1.81
C ILE A 304 -6.80 16.59 1.25
N ILE A 305 -6.19 15.57 1.81
CA ILE A 305 -4.84 15.11 1.44
C ILE A 305 -4.98 13.78 0.71
N GLY A 306 -4.73 13.81 -0.60
CA GLY A 306 -4.81 12.64 -1.49
C GLY A 306 -3.44 12.04 -1.77
N ASP A 307 -2.67 11.69 -0.73
CA ASP A 307 -1.35 11.10 -0.93
C ASP A 307 -1.44 9.56 -0.96
N SER A 308 -1.42 8.98 -2.15
CA SER A 308 -1.42 7.54 -2.35
C SER A 308 -0.04 6.87 -2.16
N ASN A 309 1.04 7.65 -1.97
CA ASN A 309 2.41 7.15 -1.84
C ASN A 309 3.00 7.35 -0.43
N LEU A 310 2.16 7.39 0.60
CA LEU A 310 2.61 7.52 1.99
C LEU A 310 3.69 6.52 2.42
N PRO A 311 3.73 5.26 1.94
CA PRO A 311 4.83 4.35 2.27
C PRO A 311 6.21 4.87 1.84
N ALA A 312 6.31 5.63 0.75
CA ALA A 312 7.56 6.23 0.33
C ALA A 312 8.08 7.29 1.31
N THR A 313 7.23 7.84 2.20
CA THR A 313 7.69 8.75 3.27
C THR A 313 8.35 8.04 4.46
N MET A 314 8.40 6.70 4.43
CA MET A 314 9.13 5.83 5.38
C MET A 314 10.00 4.83 4.60
N PRO A 315 10.93 5.31 3.76
CA PRO A 315 11.56 4.48 2.75
C PRO A 315 12.37 3.31 3.31
N SER A 316 13.01 3.45 4.46
CA SER A 316 13.80 2.39 5.09
C SER A 316 12.94 1.18 5.46
N ASP A 317 11.91 1.39 6.30
CA ASP A 317 11.03 0.30 6.74
C ASP A 317 10.19 -0.25 5.59
N ALA A 318 9.72 0.62 4.70
CA ALA A 318 8.94 0.23 3.54
C ALA A 318 9.75 -0.64 2.57
N SER A 319 11.00 -0.28 2.28
CA SER A 319 11.91 -1.09 1.46
C SER A 319 12.28 -2.41 2.14
N LYS A 320 12.50 -2.38 3.46
CA LYS A 320 12.79 -3.60 4.23
C LYS A 320 11.64 -4.61 4.15
N LEU A 321 10.40 -4.17 4.34
CA LEU A 321 9.22 -5.04 4.27
C LEU A 321 8.95 -5.50 2.83
N TYR A 322 9.04 -4.60 1.85
CA TYR A 322 8.91 -4.93 0.45
C TYR A 322 9.96 -5.96 0.01
N GLY A 323 11.22 -5.75 0.37
CA GLY A 323 12.31 -6.66 0.07
C GLY A 323 12.12 -8.05 0.69
N LYS A 324 11.56 -8.14 1.91
CA LYS A 324 11.19 -9.43 2.51
C LYS A 324 10.11 -10.16 1.70
N ASN A 325 9.10 -9.44 1.23
CA ASN A 325 8.08 -10.05 0.36
C ASN A 325 8.71 -10.57 -0.94
N ILE A 326 9.57 -9.77 -1.60
CA ILE A 326 10.33 -10.19 -2.79
C ILE A 326 11.16 -11.43 -2.51
N LEU A 327 11.93 -11.45 -1.41
CA LEU A 327 12.79 -12.60 -1.06
C LEU A 327 11.98 -13.88 -0.85
N ASN A 328 10.81 -13.78 -0.24
CA ASN A 328 9.93 -14.93 -0.06
C ASN A 328 9.40 -15.44 -1.42
N PHE A 329 9.03 -14.55 -2.34
CA PHE A 329 8.63 -14.94 -3.68
C PHE A 329 9.80 -15.56 -4.48
N LEU A 330 10.99 -15.00 -4.38
CA LEU A 330 12.19 -15.56 -5.04
C LEU A 330 12.48 -17.01 -4.61
N GLN A 331 12.12 -17.40 -3.38
CA GLN A 331 12.29 -18.79 -2.93
C GLN A 331 11.39 -19.79 -3.67
N LEU A 332 10.32 -19.34 -4.32
CA LEU A 332 9.47 -20.20 -5.15
C LEU A 332 10.07 -20.46 -6.53
N ILE A 333 10.83 -19.48 -7.04
CA ILE A 333 11.33 -19.50 -8.43
C ILE A 333 12.84 -19.70 -8.52
N ILE A 334 13.55 -19.81 -7.39
CA ILE A 334 14.99 -20.08 -7.35
C ILE A 334 15.22 -21.36 -6.52
N ASN A 335 15.83 -22.37 -7.12
CA ASN A 335 16.15 -23.61 -6.44
C ASN A 335 17.39 -23.50 -5.52
N LYS A 336 17.71 -24.60 -4.83
CA LYS A 336 18.86 -24.65 -3.91
C LYS A 336 20.22 -24.48 -4.60
N GLU A 337 20.31 -24.77 -5.89
CA GLU A 337 21.49 -24.61 -6.72
C GLU A 337 21.62 -23.19 -7.30
N GLY A 338 20.73 -22.27 -6.92
CA GLY A 338 20.72 -20.88 -7.40
C GLY A 338 20.28 -20.75 -8.87
N LYS A 339 19.52 -21.72 -9.38
CA LYS A 339 18.97 -21.68 -10.75
C LYS A 339 17.51 -21.28 -10.72
N LEU A 340 17.11 -20.52 -11.74
CA LEU A 340 15.73 -20.11 -11.95
C LEU A 340 14.89 -21.33 -12.37
N ILE A 341 13.78 -21.55 -11.66
CA ILE A 341 12.76 -22.57 -11.99
C ILE A 341 11.41 -21.89 -11.94
N LEU A 342 10.76 -21.78 -13.09
CA LEU A 342 9.42 -21.21 -13.20
C LEU A 342 8.41 -22.36 -13.25
N ASP A 343 7.99 -22.83 -12.06
CA ASP A 343 6.95 -23.85 -11.97
C ASP A 343 5.58 -23.24 -12.28
N THR A 344 5.07 -23.52 -13.46
CA THR A 344 3.77 -23.03 -13.92
C THR A 344 2.57 -23.73 -13.28
N GLU A 345 2.80 -24.84 -12.57
CA GLU A 345 1.75 -25.55 -11.84
C GLU A 345 1.59 -25.01 -10.40
N ASP A 346 2.59 -24.31 -9.86
CA ASP A 346 2.46 -23.62 -8.57
C ASP A 346 1.44 -22.46 -8.67
N ASP A 347 0.43 -22.49 -7.84
CA ASP A 347 -0.68 -21.52 -7.83
C ASP A 347 -0.22 -20.07 -7.57
N LEU A 348 0.84 -19.87 -6.77
CA LEU A 348 1.39 -18.54 -6.48
C LEU A 348 2.24 -18.02 -7.64
N VAL A 349 3.05 -18.88 -8.25
CA VAL A 349 3.86 -18.52 -9.42
C VAL A 349 2.94 -18.19 -10.59
N LYS A 350 1.94 -19.05 -10.85
CA LYS A 350 0.92 -18.83 -11.87
C LYS A 350 0.10 -17.56 -11.59
N GLY A 351 -0.33 -17.38 -10.33
CA GLY A 351 -1.16 -16.25 -9.93
C GLY A 351 -0.45 -14.90 -9.99
N ALA A 352 0.86 -14.83 -9.68
CA ALA A 352 1.66 -13.62 -9.77
C ALA A 352 2.07 -13.27 -11.20
N ARG A 353 1.98 -14.24 -12.15
CA ARG A 353 2.42 -14.02 -13.53
C ARG A 353 1.47 -13.09 -14.26
N ALA A 354 1.98 -11.94 -14.67
CA ALA A 354 1.24 -10.97 -15.46
C ALA A 354 1.25 -11.41 -16.95
N GLN A 355 0.16 -11.98 -17.38
CA GLN A 355 -0.12 -12.37 -18.78
C GLN A 355 -1.42 -11.68 -19.20
N ALA A 356 -1.52 -11.33 -20.49
CA ALA A 356 -2.78 -10.83 -21.07
C ALA A 356 -3.71 -11.98 -21.38
#